data_95c136fbe783f1cf41c6b5c1a8234b65
#
_entry.id   95c136fbe783f1cf41c6b5c1a8234b65
#
_cell.length_a   1.000
_cell.length_b   1.000
_cell.length_c   1.000
_cell.angle_alpha   90.00
_cell.angle_beta   90.00
_cell.angle_gamma   90.00
#
_symmetry.space_group_name_H-M   'P 1'
#
loop_
_entity.id
_entity.type
_entity.pdbx_description
1 polymer ?
#
loop_
_entity_poly.entity_id
_entity_poly.type
_entity_poly.pdbx_seq_one_letter_code
_entity_poly.pdbx_strand_id
1 'polypeptide(L)'
;MAAIPFVDTHFHLHDLKNANLKYSWLDWDAVHPYLGNIDAIKPIHYWIEDYIAEIRFSNVPKAIHVQAALGIKDPVEETKWLQAFADKTGYPQGIVAECHLQDDDVDEVLDRHMEYANVRGIRDFGRGDYLVDPAWQAGFKKLARHNLVYCLDTRLEHFPKIAKLAVMAPNTVICVDHCGVPWERSPEYLKKWLAGMKELGKVDNVWMKISGLGMRDPHWTINSIRPYVLGSIETFGVD
;
A
#
# COMPACT_ATOMS: atom_id res chain seq x y z
N MET A 1 17.06 -20.80 -18.46
CA MET A 1 17.00 -20.69 -16.99
C MET A 1 15.54 -20.46 -16.62
N ALA A 2 15.03 -21.17 -15.62
CA ALA A 2 13.67 -20.87 -15.12
C ALA A 2 13.67 -19.45 -14.53
N ALA A 3 12.62 -18.67 -14.82
CA ALA A 3 12.48 -17.34 -14.26
C ALA A 3 12.37 -17.44 -12.73
N ILE A 4 13.04 -16.56 -12.01
CA ILE A 4 12.96 -16.49 -10.54
C ILE A 4 11.51 -16.18 -10.15
N PRO A 5 10.87 -16.98 -9.28
CA PRO A 5 9.54 -16.67 -8.81
C PRO A 5 9.58 -15.45 -7.88
N PHE A 6 8.60 -14.55 -8.01
CA PHE A 6 8.43 -13.45 -7.08
C PHE A 6 6.95 -13.20 -6.77
N VAL A 7 6.69 -12.62 -5.62
CA VAL A 7 5.36 -12.19 -5.21
C VAL A 7 5.19 -10.71 -5.54
N ASP A 8 4.19 -10.38 -6.35
CA ASP A 8 3.81 -8.98 -6.55
C ASP A 8 3.00 -8.50 -5.35
N THR A 9 3.62 -7.70 -4.51
CA THR A 9 3.02 -7.26 -3.24
C THR A 9 2.25 -5.95 -3.35
N HIS A 10 2.11 -5.36 -4.56
CA HIS A 10 1.43 -4.10 -4.71
C HIS A 10 0.98 -3.85 -6.15
N PHE A 11 -0.23 -4.24 -6.48
CA PHE A 11 -0.87 -3.84 -7.73
C PHE A 11 -2.28 -3.31 -7.47
N HIS A 12 -2.86 -2.65 -8.46
CA HIS A 12 -4.19 -2.07 -8.39
C HIS A 12 -5.03 -2.52 -9.58
N LEU A 13 -6.30 -2.79 -9.32
CA LEU A 13 -7.33 -2.93 -10.34
C LEU A 13 -8.31 -1.77 -10.20
N HIS A 14 -8.99 -1.41 -11.30
CA HIS A 14 -10.06 -0.42 -11.26
C HIS A 14 -11.10 -0.70 -12.34
N ASP A 15 -12.33 -0.31 -12.04
CA ASP A 15 -13.46 -0.35 -12.97
C ASP A 15 -14.29 0.93 -12.84
N LEU A 16 -14.02 1.88 -13.71
CA LEU A 16 -14.70 3.19 -13.71
C LEU A 16 -16.19 3.12 -14.09
N LYS A 17 -16.66 1.95 -14.56
CA LYS A 17 -18.08 1.71 -14.90
C LYS A 17 -18.84 1.04 -13.77
N ASN A 18 -18.15 0.51 -12.76
CA ASN A 18 -18.79 -0.11 -11.62
C ASN A 18 -19.41 0.98 -10.71
N ALA A 19 -20.75 1.01 -10.63
CA ALA A 19 -21.46 2.04 -9.87
C ALA A 19 -21.22 1.99 -8.37
N ASN A 20 -20.74 0.86 -7.84
CA ASN A 20 -20.44 0.69 -6.42
C ASN A 20 -19.01 1.10 -6.05
N LEU A 21 -18.14 1.31 -7.05
CA LEU A 21 -16.75 1.66 -6.85
C LEU A 21 -16.50 3.09 -7.31
N LYS A 22 -15.61 3.79 -6.59
CA LYS A 22 -15.16 5.13 -6.95
C LYS A 22 -13.66 5.19 -6.80
N TYR A 23 -13.04 5.93 -7.72
CA TYR A 23 -11.60 6.13 -7.78
C TYR A 23 -11.35 7.64 -7.95
N SER A 24 -11.51 8.42 -6.88
CA SER A 24 -11.41 9.89 -6.94
C SER A 24 -10.07 10.39 -7.47
N TRP A 25 -9.02 9.60 -7.36
CA TRP A 25 -7.71 9.90 -7.94
C TRP A 25 -7.65 9.70 -9.46
N LEU A 26 -8.66 9.04 -10.06
CA LEU A 26 -8.82 8.87 -11.52
C LEU A 26 -9.90 9.80 -12.10
N ASP A 27 -10.49 10.71 -11.32
CA ASP A 27 -11.42 11.70 -11.84
C ASP A 27 -10.75 12.49 -12.98
N TRP A 28 -11.54 12.94 -13.96
CA TRP A 28 -11.04 13.51 -15.22
C TRP A 28 -10.11 14.71 -15.03
N ASP A 29 -10.32 15.49 -13.98
CA ASP A 29 -9.54 16.68 -13.60
C ASP A 29 -8.50 16.40 -12.50
N ALA A 30 -8.45 15.18 -11.99
CA ALA A 30 -7.49 14.82 -10.95
C ALA A 30 -6.06 14.82 -11.49
N VAL A 31 -5.16 15.46 -10.72
CA VAL A 31 -3.71 15.40 -10.94
C VAL A 31 -3.09 14.61 -9.81
N HIS A 32 -2.46 13.50 -10.15
CA HIS A 32 -1.85 12.66 -9.12
C HIS A 32 -0.62 13.35 -8.51
N PRO A 33 -0.53 13.47 -7.17
CA PRO A 33 0.51 14.28 -6.51
C PRO A 33 1.93 13.77 -6.73
N TYR A 34 2.08 12.47 -7.04
CA TYR A 34 3.39 11.85 -7.26
C TYR A 34 3.69 11.55 -8.72
N LEU A 35 2.69 11.10 -9.47
CA LEU A 35 2.84 10.65 -10.86
C LEU A 35 2.62 11.78 -11.87
N GLY A 36 2.02 12.89 -11.43
CA GLY A 36 1.66 14.00 -12.34
C GLY A 36 0.50 13.63 -13.26
N ASN A 37 0.69 13.77 -14.58
CA ASN A 37 -0.33 13.42 -15.57
C ASN A 37 -0.48 11.89 -15.69
N ILE A 38 -1.68 11.39 -15.37
CA ILE A 38 -2.07 9.98 -15.45
C ILE A 38 -3.22 9.77 -16.46
N ASP A 39 -3.44 10.68 -17.38
CA ASP A 39 -4.55 10.64 -18.34
C ASP A 39 -4.57 9.35 -19.16
N ALA A 40 -3.41 8.73 -19.39
CA ALA A 40 -3.31 7.47 -20.11
C ALA A 40 -4.06 6.30 -19.45
N ILE A 41 -4.27 6.34 -18.13
CA ILE A 41 -4.96 5.27 -17.40
C ILE A 41 -6.39 5.64 -16.97
N LYS A 42 -6.76 6.93 -17.00
CA LYS A 42 -8.09 7.40 -16.56
C LYS A 42 -9.27 6.83 -17.35
N PRO A 43 -9.23 6.74 -18.71
CA PRO A 43 -10.39 6.31 -19.49
C PRO A 43 -10.58 4.80 -19.54
N ILE A 44 -9.66 4.05 -18.97
CA ILE A 44 -9.55 2.61 -19.13
C ILE A 44 -9.90 1.93 -17.81
N HIS A 45 -10.67 0.85 -17.88
CA HIS A 45 -10.71 -0.11 -16.78
C HIS A 45 -9.43 -0.97 -16.85
N TYR A 46 -8.97 -1.45 -15.72
CA TYR A 46 -7.88 -2.41 -15.62
C TYR A 46 -8.35 -3.53 -14.71
N TRP A 47 -8.66 -4.67 -15.30
CA TRP A 47 -9.26 -5.83 -14.64
C TRP A 47 -8.23 -6.93 -14.39
N ILE A 48 -8.67 -7.98 -13.72
CA ILE A 48 -7.80 -9.11 -13.41
C ILE A 48 -7.28 -9.82 -14.67
N GLU A 49 -8.07 -9.86 -15.72
CA GLU A 49 -7.68 -10.44 -17.00
C GLU A 49 -6.55 -9.66 -17.66
N ASP A 50 -6.54 -8.32 -17.55
CA ASP A 50 -5.45 -7.46 -18.04
C ASP A 50 -4.18 -7.73 -17.26
N TYR A 51 -4.26 -7.76 -15.93
CA TYR A 51 -3.14 -8.08 -15.06
C TYR A 51 -2.55 -9.46 -15.37
N ILE A 52 -3.36 -10.49 -15.48
CA ILE A 52 -2.92 -11.86 -15.81
C ILE A 52 -2.24 -11.88 -17.19
N ALA A 53 -2.77 -11.14 -18.18
CA ALA A 53 -2.17 -11.04 -19.50
C ALA A 53 -0.79 -10.37 -19.46
N GLU A 54 -0.58 -9.36 -18.61
CA GLU A 54 0.72 -8.70 -18.45
C GLU A 54 1.75 -9.58 -17.77
N ILE A 55 1.38 -10.28 -16.70
CA ILE A 55 2.31 -11.13 -15.95
C ILE A 55 2.61 -12.48 -16.60
N ARG A 56 1.94 -12.85 -17.72
CA ARG A 56 2.00 -14.19 -18.33
C ARG A 56 3.40 -14.69 -18.67
N PHE A 57 4.33 -13.77 -18.92
CA PHE A 57 5.75 -14.12 -19.20
C PHE A 57 6.67 -13.90 -17.99
N SER A 58 6.11 -13.48 -16.87
CA SER A 58 6.80 -13.29 -15.62
C SER A 58 6.40 -14.41 -14.66
N ASN A 59 7.35 -14.86 -13.85
CA ASN A 59 7.06 -15.89 -12.87
C ASN A 59 6.49 -15.27 -11.59
N VAL A 60 5.21 -14.85 -11.62
CA VAL A 60 4.48 -14.23 -10.51
C VAL A 60 3.45 -15.22 -9.96
N PRO A 61 3.83 -16.12 -9.04
CA PRO A 61 2.91 -17.13 -8.49
C PRO A 61 1.87 -16.55 -7.54
N LYS A 62 2.11 -15.37 -6.97
CA LYS A 62 1.19 -14.71 -6.04
C LYS A 62 1.21 -13.20 -6.24
N ALA A 63 0.06 -12.58 -6.02
CA ALA A 63 -0.09 -11.14 -6.06
C ALA A 63 -1.01 -10.63 -4.95
N ILE A 64 -0.73 -9.42 -4.46
CA ILE A 64 -1.51 -8.73 -3.43
C ILE A 64 -2.06 -7.44 -4.02
N HIS A 65 -3.39 -7.36 -4.10
CA HIS A 65 -4.05 -6.10 -4.45
C HIS A 65 -4.04 -5.18 -3.25
N VAL A 66 -3.63 -3.94 -3.46
CA VAL A 66 -3.73 -2.88 -2.45
C VAL A 66 -4.87 -1.96 -2.83
N GLN A 67 -5.67 -1.55 -1.86
CA GLN A 67 -6.81 -0.65 -2.02
C GLN A 67 -6.57 0.41 -3.11
N ALA A 68 -7.47 0.49 -4.06
CA ALA A 68 -7.45 1.46 -5.16
C ALA A 68 -8.70 2.35 -5.16
N ALA A 69 -9.84 1.80 -4.79
CA ALA A 69 -11.06 2.59 -4.64
C ALA A 69 -10.89 3.63 -3.54
N LEU A 70 -11.30 4.86 -3.82
CA LEU A 70 -11.19 5.98 -2.88
C LEU A 70 -12.41 6.89 -3.03
N GLY A 71 -13.07 7.14 -1.90
CA GLY A 71 -14.30 7.92 -1.84
C GLY A 71 -15.54 7.08 -2.17
N ILE A 72 -15.47 5.76 -1.99
CA ILE A 72 -16.62 4.87 -2.04
C ILE A 72 -17.48 5.02 -0.78
N LYS A 73 -18.75 4.68 -0.92
CA LYS A 73 -19.71 4.79 0.18
C LYS A 73 -19.59 3.63 1.18
N ASP A 74 -19.31 2.43 0.67
CA ASP A 74 -19.10 1.23 1.48
C ASP A 74 -17.75 0.60 1.10
N PRO A 75 -16.73 0.66 1.97
CA PRO A 75 -15.38 0.19 1.65
C PRO A 75 -15.33 -1.33 1.38
N VAL A 76 -16.31 -2.10 1.83
CA VAL A 76 -16.35 -3.55 1.62
C VAL A 76 -16.69 -3.93 0.17
N GLU A 77 -17.27 -3.03 -0.62
CA GLU A 77 -17.62 -3.31 -2.02
C GLU A 77 -16.39 -3.60 -2.90
N GLU A 78 -15.25 -2.91 -2.67
CA GLU A 78 -14.01 -3.25 -3.39
C GLU A 78 -13.51 -4.65 -3.00
N THR A 79 -13.53 -4.97 -1.72
CA THR A 79 -13.13 -6.32 -1.23
C THR A 79 -13.96 -7.42 -1.85
N LYS A 80 -15.27 -7.26 -1.87
CA LYS A 80 -16.21 -8.19 -2.49
C LYS A 80 -15.93 -8.40 -3.98
N TRP A 81 -15.70 -7.31 -4.71
CA TRP A 81 -15.36 -7.33 -6.12
C TRP A 81 -14.04 -8.06 -6.39
N LEU A 82 -13.00 -7.80 -5.59
CA LEU A 82 -11.69 -8.45 -5.68
C LEU A 82 -11.75 -9.94 -5.30
N GLN A 83 -12.53 -10.30 -4.27
CA GLN A 83 -12.71 -11.69 -3.89
C GLN A 83 -13.37 -12.49 -5.01
N ALA A 84 -14.35 -11.92 -5.71
CA ALA A 84 -14.98 -12.60 -6.85
C ALA A 84 -13.96 -12.90 -7.97
N PHE A 85 -12.99 -12.02 -8.21
CA PHE A 85 -11.89 -12.33 -9.12
C PHE A 85 -10.97 -13.43 -8.57
N ALA A 86 -10.63 -13.37 -7.29
CA ALA A 86 -9.80 -14.37 -6.65
C ALA A 86 -10.43 -15.78 -6.73
N ASP A 87 -11.72 -15.89 -6.50
CA ASP A 87 -12.46 -17.16 -6.57
C ASP A 87 -12.49 -17.72 -8.01
N LYS A 88 -12.55 -16.86 -9.02
CA LYS A 88 -12.60 -17.25 -10.43
C LYS A 88 -11.22 -17.57 -11.01
N THR A 89 -10.20 -16.82 -10.65
CA THR A 89 -8.90 -16.83 -11.36
C THR A 89 -7.72 -17.30 -10.49
N GLY A 90 -7.91 -17.33 -9.17
CA GLY A 90 -6.83 -17.51 -8.20
C GLY A 90 -6.07 -16.23 -7.86
N TYR A 91 -6.38 -15.08 -8.48
CA TYR A 91 -5.76 -13.78 -8.21
C TYR A 91 -6.82 -12.73 -7.82
N PRO A 92 -6.51 -11.82 -6.89
CA PRO A 92 -5.32 -11.76 -6.02
C PRO A 92 -5.40 -12.78 -4.87
N GLN A 93 -4.25 -13.27 -4.38
CA GLN A 93 -4.19 -14.13 -3.20
C GLN A 93 -4.21 -13.34 -1.89
N GLY A 94 -3.94 -12.05 -1.94
CA GLY A 94 -4.05 -11.15 -0.80
C GLY A 94 -4.75 -9.86 -1.21
N ILE A 95 -5.56 -9.33 -0.29
CA ILE A 95 -6.26 -8.05 -0.44
C ILE A 95 -5.89 -7.18 0.75
N VAL A 96 -5.39 -5.99 0.48
CA VAL A 96 -5.28 -4.90 1.44
C VAL A 96 -6.45 -3.96 1.18
N ALA A 97 -7.42 -3.94 2.08
CA ALA A 97 -8.69 -3.27 1.92
C ALA A 97 -8.68 -1.83 2.48
N GLU A 98 -9.67 -1.01 2.11
CA GLU A 98 -9.91 0.29 2.73
C GLU A 98 -10.67 0.12 4.06
N CYS A 99 -10.28 0.87 5.10
CA CYS A 99 -11.08 1.00 6.30
C CYS A 99 -10.72 2.31 6.99
N HIS A 100 -11.71 3.15 7.28
CA HIS A 100 -11.49 4.42 7.97
C HIS A 100 -11.35 4.18 9.48
N LEU A 101 -10.12 4.11 9.96
CA LEU A 101 -9.79 3.73 11.34
C LEU A 101 -10.22 4.77 12.38
N GLN A 102 -10.60 5.99 11.96
CA GLN A 102 -11.12 7.05 12.84
C GLN A 102 -12.64 6.94 13.08
N ASP A 103 -13.35 6.09 12.34
CA ASP A 103 -14.81 6.06 12.38
C ASP A 103 -15.33 5.12 13.47
N ASP A 104 -16.53 5.43 13.98
CA ASP A 104 -17.13 4.70 15.10
C ASP A 104 -17.51 3.26 14.72
N ASP A 105 -17.78 3.01 13.44
CA ASP A 105 -18.17 1.72 12.87
C ASP A 105 -16.98 0.82 12.45
N VAL A 106 -15.75 1.22 12.78
CA VAL A 106 -14.52 0.51 12.39
C VAL A 106 -14.55 -0.99 12.71
N ASP A 107 -15.15 -1.38 13.85
CA ASP A 107 -15.25 -2.81 14.22
C ASP A 107 -16.17 -3.56 13.27
N GLU A 108 -17.33 -3.00 12.93
CA GLU A 108 -18.27 -3.61 12.00
C GLU A 108 -17.66 -3.74 10.60
N VAL A 109 -16.99 -2.70 10.12
CA VAL A 109 -16.35 -2.70 8.80
C VAL A 109 -15.24 -3.74 8.74
N LEU A 110 -14.39 -3.85 9.77
CA LEU A 110 -13.35 -4.87 9.84
C LEU A 110 -13.95 -6.29 9.86
N ASP A 111 -14.98 -6.53 10.66
CA ASP A 111 -15.64 -7.84 10.73
C ASP A 111 -16.23 -8.23 9.37
N ARG A 112 -16.85 -7.30 8.63
CA ARG A 112 -17.37 -7.53 7.28
C ARG A 112 -16.25 -7.82 6.26
N HIS A 113 -15.11 -7.16 6.36
CA HIS A 113 -13.95 -7.50 5.53
C HIS A 113 -13.45 -8.92 5.79
N MET A 114 -13.49 -9.38 7.03
CA MET A 114 -13.04 -10.72 7.42
C MET A 114 -13.95 -11.86 6.93
N GLU A 115 -15.15 -11.56 6.41
CA GLU A 115 -15.97 -12.53 5.68
C GLU A 115 -15.31 -12.99 4.36
N TYR A 116 -14.33 -12.25 3.86
CA TYR A 116 -13.61 -12.52 2.61
C TYR A 116 -12.24 -13.14 2.87
N ALA A 117 -12.06 -14.36 2.38
CA ALA A 117 -10.92 -15.20 2.71
C ALA A 117 -9.53 -14.63 2.35
N ASN A 118 -9.47 -13.71 1.38
CA ASN A 118 -8.20 -13.18 0.86
C ASN A 118 -7.78 -11.85 1.52
N VAL A 119 -8.55 -11.29 2.44
CA VAL A 119 -8.15 -10.07 3.16
C VAL A 119 -6.96 -10.37 4.08
N ARG A 120 -5.93 -9.52 3.99
CA ARG A 120 -4.67 -9.65 4.75
C ARG A 120 -4.22 -8.36 5.39
N GLY A 121 -4.79 -7.24 5.00
CA GLY A 121 -4.36 -5.94 5.51
C GLY A 121 -5.36 -4.85 5.24
N ILE A 122 -5.06 -3.69 5.82
CA ILE A 122 -5.83 -2.45 5.68
C ILE A 122 -4.90 -1.36 5.19
N ARG A 123 -5.42 -0.47 4.34
CA ARG A 123 -4.85 0.83 4.03
C ARG A 123 -5.88 1.92 4.34
N ASP A 124 -5.46 2.93 5.08
CA ASP A 124 -6.25 4.12 5.41
C ASP A 124 -5.37 5.36 5.24
N PHE A 125 -5.83 6.33 4.49
CA PHE A 125 -5.13 7.61 4.35
C PHE A 125 -5.41 8.58 5.50
N GLY A 126 -6.35 8.22 6.38
CA GLY A 126 -6.72 9.00 7.55
C GLY A 126 -7.19 10.42 7.26
N ARG A 127 -7.53 11.16 8.29
CA ARG A 127 -7.88 12.58 8.20
C ARG A 127 -6.96 13.41 9.10
N GLY A 128 -6.46 14.52 8.56
CA GLY A 128 -5.54 15.40 9.31
C GLY A 128 -4.23 14.73 9.67
N ASP A 129 -3.72 14.97 10.86
CA ASP A 129 -2.50 14.32 11.38
C ASP A 129 -2.85 12.99 12.06
N TYR A 130 -3.47 12.08 11.31
CA TYR A 130 -4.08 10.86 11.80
C TYR A 130 -3.14 9.94 12.58
N LEU A 131 -1.84 9.91 12.26
CA LEU A 131 -0.87 9.05 12.96
C LEU A 131 -0.76 9.35 14.47
N VAL A 132 -1.15 10.55 14.89
CA VAL A 132 -1.16 10.96 16.31
C VAL A 132 -2.58 11.19 16.85
N ASP A 133 -3.60 10.98 16.03
CA ASP A 133 -4.99 11.11 16.44
C ASP A 133 -5.42 9.94 17.33
N PRO A 134 -5.97 10.19 18.56
CA PRO A 134 -6.34 9.12 19.48
C PRO A 134 -7.44 8.18 18.97
N ALA A 135 -8.41 8.69 18.21
CA ALA A 135 -9.50 7.88 17.66
C ALA A 135 -8.94 6.94 16.58
N TRP A 136 -8.11 7.47 15.69
CA TRP A 136 -7.44 6.66 14.67
C TRP A 136 -6.54 5.60 15.29
N GLN A 137 -5.74 5.95 16.31
CA GLN A 137 -4.87 5.00 17.02
C GLN A 137 -5.66 3.90 17.74
N ALA A 138 -6.87 4.22 18.24
CA ALA A 138 -7.75 3.23 18.83
C ALA A 138 -8.24 2.23 17.76
N GLY A 139 -8.65 2.70 16.59
CA GLY A 139 -9.01 1.84 15.44
C GLY A 139 -7.83 1.02 14.93
N PHE A 140 -6.64 1.63 14.80
CA PHE A 140 -5.43 0.94 14.37
C PHE A 140 -5.08 -0.27 15.27
N LYS A 141 -5.23 -0.15 16.58
CA LYS A 141 -4.99 -1.26 17.51
C LYS A 141 -5.94 -2.46 17.31
N LYS A 142 -7.11 -2.23 16.73
CA LYS A 142 -8.10 -3.27 16.46
C LYS A 142 -7.63 -4.24 15.35
N LEU A 143 -6.72 -3.82 14.48
CA LEU A 143 -6.17 -4.66 13.41
C LEU A 143 -5.51 -5.93 13.94
N ALA A 144 -4.90 -5.87 15.13
CA ALA A 144 -4.22 -6.99 15.75
C ALA A 144 -5.16 -8.19 16.02
N ARG A 145 -6.45 -7.95 16.33
CA ARG A 145 -7.41 -9.03 16.61
C ARG A 145 -7.68 -9.91 15.39
N HIS A 146 -7.51 -9.35 14.19
CA HIS A 146 -7.69 -10.03 12.91
C HIS A 146 -6.36 -10.41 12.24
N ASN A 147 -5.23 -10.17 12.90
CA ASN A 147 -3.89 -10.38 12.33
C ASN A 147 -3.70 -9.66 10.99
N LEU A 148 -4.22 -8.43 10.89
CA LEU A 148 -4.15 -7.61 9.69
C LEU A 148 -2.88 -6.75 9.67
N VAL A 149 -2.23 -6.71 8.51
CA VAL A 149 -1.12 -5.80 8.22
C VAL A 149 -1.69 -4.41 7.91
N TYR A 150 -1.03 -3.36 8.36
CA TYR A 150 -1.36 -2.00 7.95
C TYR A 150 -0.40 -1.53 6.86
N CYS A 151 -0.90 -1.26 5.66
CA CYS A 151 -0.12 -0.67 4.57
C CYS A 151 -0.18 0.86 4.65
N LEU A 152 0.98 1.49 4.64
CA LEU A 152 1.14 2.92 4.89
C LEU A 152 1.89 3.62 3.76
N ASP A 153 1.19 4.45 2.99
CA ASP A 153 1.82 5.45 2.13
C ASP A 153 2.26 6.66 2.97
N THR A 154 3.54 6.99 2.94
CA THR A 154 4.10 7.97 3.85
C THR A 154 5.36 8.64 3.30
N ARG A 155 5.93 9.56 4.05
CA ARG A 155 7.19 10.27 3.75
C ARG A 155 8.05 10.43 5.00
N LEU A 156 9.30 10.80 4.75
CA LEU A 156 10.36 10.96 5.74
C LEU A 156 9.92 11.70 7.03
N GLU A 157 9.12 12.76 6.89
CA GLU A 157 8.69 13.58 8.03
C GLU A 157 7.82 12.81 9.03
N HIS A 158 7.19 11.74 8.58
CA HIS A 158 6.33 10.91 9.42
C HIS A 158 7.06 9.74 10.11
N PHE A 159 8.29 9.41 9.71
CA PHE A 159 9.02 8.26 10.26
C PHE A 159 9.08 8.23 11.80
N PRO A 160 9.31 9.36 12.50
CA PRO A 160 9.28 9.35 13.97
C PRO A 160 7.91 9.01 14.56
N LYS A 161 6.81 9.39 13.88
CA LYS A 161 5.44 9.07 14.31
C LYS A 161 5.15 7.59 14.09
N ILE A 162 5.60 7.03 12.96
CA ILE A 162 5.45 5.62 12.63
C ILE A 162 6.20 4.74 13.65
N ALA A 163 7.44 5.09 13.98
CA ALA A 163 8.21 4.37 15.01
C ALA A 163 7.47 4.35 16.36
N LYS A 164 6.91 5.48 16.78
CA LYS A 164 6.10 5.55 18.00
C LYS A 164 4.84 4.71 17.93
N LEU A 165 4.13 4.76 16.79
CA LEU A 165 2.94 3.96 16.54
C LEU A 165 3.25 2.46 16.61
N ALA A 166 4.33 2.02 15.98
CA ALA A 166 4.78 0.63 15.99
C ALA A 166 5.07 0.13 17.40
N VAL A 167 5.79 0.91 18.21
CA VAL A 167 6.05 0.58 19.63
C VAL A 167 4.75 0.49 20.43
N MET A 168 3.77 1.37 20.13
CA MET A 168 2.49 1.39 20.86
C MET A 168 1.60 0.17 20.52
N ALA A 169 1.76 -0.41 19.32
CA ALA A 169 0.96 -1.54 18.82
C ALA A 169 1.86 -2.66 18.27
N PRO A 170 2.63 -3.36 19.12
CA PRO A 170 3.66 -4.29 18.68
C PRO A 170 3.11 -5.54 17.97
N ASN A 171 1.81 -5.82 18.11
CA ASN A 171 1.14 -6.97 17.49
C ASN A 171 0.57 -6.64 16.09
N THR A 172 0.76 -5.42 15.58
CA THR A 172 0.33 -5.04 14.23
C THR A 172 1.55 -4.71 13.40
N VAL A 173 1.74 -5.39 12.28
CA VAL A 173 2.79 -5.08 11.31
C VAL A 173 2.40 -3.82 10.54
N ILE A 174 3.30 -2.85 10.50
CA ILE A 174 3.22 -1.66 9.65
C ILE A 174 4.11 -1.88 8.42
N CYS A 175 3.50 -2.03 7.27
CA CYS A 175 4.21 -2.17 6.00
C CYS A 175 4.26 -0.81 5.30
N VAL A 176 5.42 -0.18 5.31
CA VAL A 176 5.64 1.13 4.68
C VAL A 176 5.78 0.96 3.18
N ASP A 177 4.91 1.61 2.41
CA ASP A 177 4.91 1.55 0.96
C ASP A 177 6.06 2.39 0.36
N HIS A 178 6.61 1.93 -0.76
CA HIS A 178 7.43 2.70 -1.68
C HIS A 178 8.69 3.33 -1.06
N CYS A 179 9.37 2.63 -0.16
CA CYS A 179 10.53 3.16 0.57
C CYS A 179 10.24 4.48 1.32
N GLY A 180 8.98 4.68 1.77
CA GLY A 180 8.54 5.94 2.35
C GLY A 180 8.58 7.09 1.34
N VAL A 181 8.31 6.82 0.07
CA VAL A 181 8.25 7.78 -1.05
C VAL A 181 9.40 8.79 -1.00
N PRO A 182 10.63 8.41 -1.35
CA PRO A 182 11.76 9.34 -1.38
C PRO A 182 11.47 10.51 -2.32
N TRP A 183 11.31 11.70 -1.73
CA TRP A 183 10.79 12.89 -2.42
C TRP A 183 11.82 13.58 -3.31
N GLU A 184 13.09 13.50 -2.91
CA GLU A 184 14.22 14.12 -3.58
C GLU A 184 15.35 13.13 -3.83
N ARG A 185 16.32 13.53 -4.65
CA ARG A 185 17.52 12.76 -4.96
C ARG A 185 18.81 13.48 -4.54
N SER A 186 18.71 14.61 -3.80
CA SER A 186 19.89 15.31 -3.30
C SER A 186 20.65 14.49 -2.27
N PRO A 187 21.99 14.63 -2.17
CA PRO A 187 22.79 13.95 -1.13
C PRO A 187 22.32 14.26 0.28
N GLU A 188 21.89 15.50 0.53
CA GLU A 188 21.38 15.97 1.81
C GLU A 188 20.07 15.27 2.19
N TYR A 189 19.16 15.10 1.22
CA TYR A 189 17.92 14.36 1.44
C TYR A 189 18.21 12.88 1.70
N LEU A 190 19.06 12.25 0.89
CA LEU A 190 19.45 10.85 1.08
C LEU A 190 20.02 10.61 2.48
N LYS A 191 20.89 11.50 2.97
CA LYS A 191 21.45 11.41 4.32
C LYS A 191 20.36 11.43 5.41
N LYS A 192 19.38 12.32 5.27
CA LYS A 192 18.25 12.42 6.20
C LYS A 192 17.36 11.18 6.11
N TRP A 193 17.08 10.72 4.87
CA TRP A 193 16.27 9.54 4.64
C TRP A 193 16.91 8.28 5.25
N LEU A 194 18.22 8.05 5.04
CA LEU A 194 18.95 6.94 5.64
C LEU A 194 18.94 7.01 7.17
N ALA A 195 19.05 8.20 7.76
CA ALA A 195 18.94 8.37 9.21
C ALA A 195 17.54 8.00 9.71
N GLY A 196 16.49 8.44 9.01
CA GLY A 196 15.11 8.09 9.35
C GLY A 196 14.83 6.59 9.20
N MET A 197 15.34 5.96 8.13
CA MET A 197 15.23 4.51 7.92
C MET A 197 15.84 3.73 9.08
N LYS A 198 17.04 4.11 9.54
CA LYS A 198 17.68 3.48 10.69
C LYS A 198 16.87 3.57 11.98
N GLU A 199 16.14 4.66 12.18
CA GLU A 199 15.23 4.76 13.33
C GLU A 199 14.01 3.84 13.19
N LEU A 200 13.44 3.73 12.00
CA LEU A 200 12.34 2.78 11.72
C LEU A 200 12.80 1.33 11.88
N GLY A 201 13.99 0.99 11.39
CA GLY A 201 14.53 -0.38 11.46
C GLY A 201 14.89 -0.85 12.87
N LYS A 202 14.75 0.01 13.91
CA LYS A 202 14.88 -0.41 15.32
C LYS A 202 13.60 -1.08 15.86
N VAL A 203 12.52 -1.06 15.09
CA VAL A 203 11.21 -1.54 15.54
C VAL A 203 10.83 -2.76 14.70
N ASP A 204 10.72 -3.92 15.31
CA ASP A 204 10.60 -5.23 14.66
C ASP A 204 9.33 -5.39 13.82
N ASN A 205 8.25 -4.67 14.15
CA ASN A 205 6.97 -4.73 13.44
C ASN A 205 6.81 -3.66 12.35
N VAL A 206 7.90 -3.06 11.88
CA VAL A 206 7.91 -2.19 10.69
C VAL A 206 8.61 -2.89 9.54
N TRP A 207 7.91 -3.04 8.43
CA TRP A 207 8.42 -3.63 7.19
C TRP A 207 8.44 -2.59 6.08
N MET A 208 9.28 -2.80 5.07
CA MET A 208 9.48 -1.83 4.00
C MET A 208 9.29 -2.46 2.63
N LYS A 209 8.41 -1.90 1.80
CA LYS A 209 8.31 -2.28 0.38
C LYS A 209 9.31 -1.49 -0.46
N ILE A 210 10.17 -2.20 -1.17
CA ILE A 210 11.09 -1.62 -2.15
C ILE A 210 10.34 -1.49 -3.48
N SER A 211 9.69 -0.35 -3.67
CA SER A 211 8.86 -0.07 -4.84
C SER A 211 8.72 1.44 -5.06
N GLY A 212 7.99 1.86 -6.08
CA GLY A 212 7.58 3.25 -6.30
C GLY A 212 8.72 4.25 -6.54
N LEU A 213 9.96 3.79 -6.76
CA LEU A 213 11.13 4.67 -6.84
C LEU A 213 11.14 5.58 -8.08
N GLY A 214 10.37 5.22 -9.12
CA GLY A 214 10.16 6.05 -10.31
C GLY A 214 9.05 7.10 -10.15
N MET A 215 8.24 7.05 -9.09
CA MET A 215 7.07 7.94 -8.94
C MET A 215 7.44 9.43 -8.91
N ARG A 216 8.55 9.77 -8.23
CA ARG A 216 9.06 11.16 -8.13
C ARG A 216 10.24 11.43 -9.05
N ASP A 217 10.71 10.43 -9.76
CA ASP A 217 11.85 10.49 -10.67
C ASP A 217 11.54 9.65 -11.92
N PRO A 218 10.74 10.18 -12.86
CA PRO A 218 10.37 9.45 -14.08
C PRO A 218 11.56 9.13 -14.99
N HIS A 219 12.69 9.81 -14.78
CA HIS A 219 13.96 9.59 -15.49
C HIS A 219 14.98 8.82 -14.65
N TRP A 220 14.51 8.03 -13.69
CA TRP A 220 15.38 7.28 -12.81
C TRP A 220 16.41 6.42 -13.55
N THR A 221 17.54 6.26 -12.92
CA THR A 221 18.61 5.36 -13.35
C THR A 221 18.93 4.39 -12.22
N ILE A 222 19.64 3.31 -12.53
CA ILE A 222 20.14 2.40 -11.49
C ILE A 222 20.94 3.17 -10.42
N ASN A 223 21.73 4.16 -10.84
CA ASN A 223 22.53 4.96 -9.89
C ASN A 223 21.68 5.87 -9.02
N SER A 224 20.58 6.45 -9.53
CA SER A 224 19.72 7.32 -8.73
C SER A 224 18.88 6.57 -7.71
N ILE A 225 18.49 5.31 -7.98
CA ILE A 225 17.65 4.50 -7.08
C ILE A 225 18.47 3.57 -6.17
N ARG A 226 19.68 3.17 -6.58
CA ARG A 226 20.53 2.22 -5.84
C ARG A 226 20.69 2.55 -4.36
N PRO A 227 20.94 3.81 -3.93
CA PRO A 227 21.11 4.12 -2.50
C PRO A 227 19.86 3.84 -1.67
N TYR A 228 18.67 4.03 -2.25
CA TYR A 228 17.38 3.78 -1.59
C TYR A 228 17.10 2.29 -1.49
N VAL A 229 17.40 1.52 -2.53
CA VAL A 229 17.26 0.06 -2.52
C VAL A 229 18.19 -0.55 -1.49
N LEU A 230 19.49 -0.24 -1.57
CA LEU A 230 20.48 -0.79 -0.66
C LEU A 230 20.25 -0.33 0.80
N GLY A 231 19.93 0.94 1.01
CA GLY A 231 19.62 1.45 2.35
C GLY A 231 18.39 0.79 2.97
N SER A 232 17.37 0.43 2.17
CA SER A 232 16.22 -0.35 2.65
C SER A 232 16.64 -1.77 3.04
N ILE A 233 17.40 -2.47 2.19
CA ILE A 233 17.88 -3.84 2.45
C ILE A 233 18.81 -3.86 3.68
N GLU A 234 19.75 -2.93 3.78
CA GLU A 234 20.68 -2.82 4.92
C GLU A 234 19.96 -2.55 6.24
N THR A 235 18.80 -1.87 6.19
CA THR A 235 18.06 -1.48 7.39
C THR A 235 17.08 -2.56 7.83
N PHE A 236 16.33 -3.16 6.90
CA PHE A 236 15.21 -4.07 7.22
C PHE A 236 15.53 -5.54 6.94
N GLY A 237 16.65 -5.84 6.28
CA GLY A 237 16.99 -7.20 5.88
C GLY A 237 16.25 -7.63 4.61
N VAL A 238 16.25 -8.95 4.39
CA VAL A 238 15.62 -9.61 3.22
C VAL A 238 14.69 -10.77 3.64
N ASP A 239 14.53 -10.97 4.95
CA ASP A 239 13.74 -12.07 5.52
C ASP A 239 12.33 -11.61 5.90
#